data_296d8df3c6ae12ff160c715825613dcd
#
_entry.id   296d8df3c6ae12ff160c715825613dcd
#
_cell.length_a   1.000
_cell.length_b   1.000
_cell.length_c   1.000
_cell.angle_alpha   90.00
_cell.angle_beta   90.00
_cell.angle_gamma   90.00
#
_symmetry.space_group_name_H-M   'P 1'
#
loop_
_entity.id
_entity.type
_entity.pdbx_description
1 polymer ?
#
loop_
_entity_poly.entity_id
_entity_poly.type
_entity_poly.pdbx_seq_one_letter_code
_entity_poly.pdbx_strand_id
1 'polypeptide(L)'
;LDSENILVLDTADYYIDGEYSGHGEILHLDRDIRLSRGMPLRGGEMVQPWFKNKYNGRDFAKPLFKLALLYRFQIDSMPNQISLTAESPEDFSFFINGNPLDFSVADESDVDPCFKVLPLKMKDLVEGINILRVECDFSDKINLECFYLSGNFGVRTGEVCSVFPLPETIRFGDVVKQGFPFYSGGITYLIPAPKGRYDVEVTDFYAEYLKSEQKIATFAPFRLENIPSDGTIPLTAVLTRKNTFGPLHEIPAKNKQCSPGDFITGGEMYDSAYQLIEQGIFSPPVLKKL
;
A
#
# COMPACT_ATOMS: atom_id res chain seq x y z
N LEU A 1 -2.23 -17.00 -0.81
CA LEU A 1 -2.08 -15.75 -0.05
C LEU A 1 -2.62 -15.95 1.35
N ASP A 2 -2.04 -15.27 2.34
CA ASP A 2 -2.52 -15.30 3.73
C ASP A 2 -3.34 -14.04 4.11
N SER A 3 -3.42 -13.06 3.20
CA SER A 3 -4.24 -11.85 3.33
C SER A 3 -4.79 -11.42 1.97
N GLU A 4 -5.66 -10.42 1.95
CA GLU A 4 -6.15 -9.77 0.73
C GLU A 4 -5.04 -9.01 0.01
N ASN A 5 -5.14 -8.91 -1.33
CA ASN A 5 -4.25 -8.05 -2.11
C ASN A 5 -4.64 -6.58 -1.94
N ILE A 6 -3.71 -5.69 -2.23
CA ILE A 6 -3.84 -4.26 -1.99
C ILE A 6 -3.59 -3.49 -3.28
N LEU A 7 -4.45 -2.49 -3.56
CA LEU A 7 -4.19 -1.40 -4.49
C LEU A 7 -4.03 -0.11 -3.71
N VAL A 8 -2.91 0.57 -3.88
CA VAL A 8 -2.66 1.90 -3.29
C VAL A 8 -3.27 2.99 -4.17
N LEU A 9 -4.00 3.90 -3.56
CA LEU A 9 -4.56 5.11 -4.17
C LEU A 9 -3.78 6.31 -3.61
N ASP A 10 -2.75 6.72 -4.31
CA ASP A 10 -1.84 7.80 -3.90
C ASP A 10 -1.75 8.96 -4.91
N THR A 11 -2.42 8.85 -6.05
CA THR A 11 -2.41 9.88 -7.11
C THR A 11 -3.83 10.38 -7.36
N ALA A 12 -4.02 11.70 -7.30
CA ALA A 12 -5.33 12.32 -7.43
C ALA A 12 -5.33 13.59 -8.28
N ASP A 13 -6.47 13.91 -8.90
CA ASP A 13 -6.79 15.28 -9.26
C ASP A 13 -7.27 16.03 -8.03
N TYR A 14 -6.89 17.29 -7.88
CA TYR A 14 -7.35 18.08 -6.74
C TYR A 14 -8.01 19.40 -7.14
N TYR A 15 -8.98 19.80 -6.32
CA TYR A 15 -9.77 20.99 -6.49
C TYR A 15 -9.75 21.80 -5.19
N ILE A 16 -9.50 23.11 -5.29
CA ILE A 16 -9.56 24.04 -4.16
C ILE A 16 -10.75 24.98 -4.38
N ASP A 17 -11.65 25.05 -3.40
CA ASP A 17 -12.90 25.85 -3.46
C ASP A 17 -13.72 25.57 -4.74
N GLY A 18 -13.66 24.35 -5.26
CA GLY A 18 -14.37 23.88 -6.45
C GLY A 18 -13.62 24.09 -7.77
N GLU A 19 -12.47 24.77 -7.77
CA GLU A 19 -11.67 25.00 -8.96
C GLU A 19 -10.57 23.94 -9.11
N TYR A 20 -10.43 23.36 -10.32
CA TYR A 20 -9.36 22.42 -10.64
C TYR A 20 -7.98 23.07 -10.41
N SER A 21 -7.16 22.43 -9.59
CA SER A 21 -5.88 23.01 -9.15
C SER A 21 -4.66 22.17 -9.56
N GLY A 22 -4.86 20.94 -10.02
CA GLY A 22 -3.77 20.10 -10.53
C GLY A 22 -4.00 18.59 -10.33
N HIS A 23 -2.94 17.83 -10.59
CA HIS A 23 -2.88 16.36 -10.49
C HIS A 23 -1.51 15.95 -9.98
N GLY A 24 -1.45 14.93 -9.13
CA GLY A 24 -0.17 14.39 -8.67
C GLY A 24 -0.30 13.39 -7.53
N GLU A 25 0.86 12.95 -7.07
CA GLU A 25 1.01 12.09 -5.90
C GLU A 25 0.63 12.87 -4.63
N ILE A 26 -0.03 12.20 -3.69
CA ILE A 26 -0.74 12.84 -2.57
C ILE A 26 0.18 13.59 -1.60
N LEU A 27 1.38 13.08 -1.31
CA LEU A 27 2.32 13.75 -0.41
C LEU A 27 2.97 14.97 -1.11
N HIS A 28 3.17 14.86 -2.43
CA HIS A 28 3.60 15.99 -3.26
C HIS A 28 2.52 17.09 -3.27
N LEU A 29 1.26 16.71 -3.46
CA LEU A 29 0.13 17.66 -3.41
C LEU A 29 0.01 18.33 -2.04
N ASP A 30 0.10 17.57 -0.93
CA ASP A 30 0.07 18.14 0.43
C ASP A 30 1.16 19.20 0.60
N ARG A 31 2.39 18.89 0.16
CA ARG A 31 3.52 19.82 0.22
C ARG A 31 3.27 21.08 -0.60
N ASP A 32 2.85 20.94 -1.85
CA ASP A 32 2.65 22.07 -2.77
C ASP A 32 1.50 22.98 -2.30
N ILE A 33 0.40 22.40 -1.82
CA ILE A 33 -0.70 23.13 -1.23
C ILE A 33 -0.21 23.94 -0.04
N ARG A 34 0.55 23.35 0.89
CA ARG A 34 1.07 24.03 2.08
C ARG A 34 2.05 25.15 1.70
N LEU A 35 3.00 24.89 0.80
CA LEU A 35 3.96 25.88 0.35
C LEU A 35 3.27 27.07 -0.34
N SER A 36 2.34 26.82 -1.24
CA SER A 36 1.61 27.87 -1.97
C SER A 36 0.75 28.76 -1.06
N ARG A 37 0.36 28.25 0.10
CA ARG A 37 -0.50 28.95 1.08
C ARG A 37 0.26 29.45 2.31
N GLY A 38 1.59 29.30 2.36
CA GLY A 38 2.40 29.68 3.51
C GLY A 38 2.07 28.91 4.78
N MET A 39 1.58 27.68 4.62
CA MET A 39 1.25 26.78 5.72
C MET A 39 2.50 26.07 6.22
N PRO A 40 2.52 25.62 7.48
CA PRO A 40 3.57 24.73 7.97
C PRO A 40 3.59 23.42 7.20
N LEU A 41 4.78 22.95 6.82
CA LEU A 41 4.93 21.61 6.29
C LEU A 41 4.69 20.56 7.39
N ARG A 42 4.17 19.38 6.99
CA ARG A 42 4.07 18.22 7.87
C ARG A 42 5.45 17.77 8.32
N GLY A 43 5.51 17.14 9.46
CA GLY A 43 6.72 16.46 9.90
C GLY A 43 6.93 16.54 11.41
N GLY A 44 8.00 15.88 11.86
CA GLY A 44 8.38 15.83 13.27
C GLY A 44 8.66 17.20 13.90
N GLU A 45 8.96 18.22 13.10
CA GLU A 45 9.18 19.58 13.59
C GLU A 45 7.95 20.17 14.24
N MET A 46 6.74 19.80 13.82
CA MET A 46 5.48 20.34 14.36
C MET A 46 5.30 20.10 15.86
N VAL A 47 5.97 19.09 16.42
CA VAL A 47 5.95 18.81 17.86
C VAL A 47 7.05 19.53 18.65
N GLN A 48 8.02 20.14 17.96
CA GLN A 48 9.17 20.78 18.59
C GLN A 48 8.80 22.13 19.24
N PRO A 49 9.40 22.49 20.37
CA PRO A 49 9.12 23.77 21.04
C PRO A 49 9.35 24.99 20.17
N TRP A 50 10.41 25.01 19.33
CA TRP A 50 10.70 26.12 18.43
C TRP A 50 9.59 26.32 17.39
N PHE A 51 9.02 25.22 16.88
CA PHE A 51 7.92 25.26 15.93
C PHE A 51 6.68 25.87 16.58
N LYS A 52 6.31 25.38 17.79
CA LYS A 52 5.20 25.93 18.57
C LYS A 52 5.38 27.43 18.84
N ASN A 53 6.58 27.87 19.18
CA ASN A 53 6.89 29.29 19.39
C ASN A 53 6.76 30.11 18.12
N LYS A 54 7.25 29.61 16.97
CA LYS A 54 7.15 30.26 15.66
C LYS A 54 5.69 30.49 15.23
N TYR A 55 4.82 29.55 15.53
CA TYR A 55 3.41 29.58 15.15
C TYR A 55 2.48 29.84 16.34
N ASN A 56 2.99 30.46 17.41
CA ASN A 56 2.21 30.77 18.61
C ASN A 56 0.97 31.62 18.25
N GLY A 57 -0.19 31.20 18.79
CA GLY A 57 -1.49 31.83 18.52
C GLY A 57 -2.15 31.41 17.19
N ARG A 58 -1.54 30.54 16.39
CA ARG A 58 -2.18 29.95 15.20
C ARG A 58 -3.15 28.84 15.62
N ASP A 59 -4.39 28.93 15.17
CA ASP A 59 -5.38 27.86 15.30
C ASP A 59 -5.22 26.87 14.12
N PHE A 60 -4.57 25.75 14.41
CA PHE A 60 -4.30 24.69 13.41
C PHE A 60 -5.56 23.95 12.94
N ALA A 61 -6.65 24.03 13.70
CA ALA A 61 -7.91 23.39 13.34
C ALA A 61 -8.82 24.30 12.50
N LYS A 62 -8.48 25.59 12.36
CA LYS A 62 -9.28 26.53 11.59
C LYS A 62 -9.27 26.18 10.12
N PRO A 63 -10.44 25.91 9.49
CA PRO A 63 -10.53 25.69 8.06
C PRO A 63 -10.00 26.87 7.25
N LEU A 64 -9.24 26.60 6.21
CA LEU A 64 -8.65 27.61 5.32
C LEU A 64 -9.37 27.63 3.95
N PHE A 65 -9.73 26.47 3.41
CA PHE A 65 -10.44 26.28 2.14
C PHE A 65 -11.03 24.88 2.08
N LYS A 66 -11.92 24.67 1.10
CA LYS A 66 -12.44 23.34 0.79
C LYS A 66 -11.51 22.64 -0.19
N LEU A 67 -11.11 21.41 0.14
CA LEU A 67 -10.30 20.55 -0.72
C LEU A 67 -11.14 19.36 -1.18
N ALA A 68 -11.10 19.05 -2.47
CA ALA A 68 -11.63 17.81 -3.01
C ALA A 68 -10.52 17.08 -3.79
N LEU A 69 -10.39 15.79 -3.55
CA LEU A 69 -9.46 14.88 -4.20
C LEU A 69 -10.24 13.83 -4.99
N LEU A 70 -9.84 13.55 -6.23
CA LEU A 70 -10.47 12.56 -7.09
C LEU A 70 -9.42 11.51 -7.47
N TYR A 71 -9.50 10.35 -6.83
CA TYR A 71 -8.69 9.17 -7.17
C TYR A 71 -9.40 8.33 -8.20
N ARG A 72 -8.68 7.91 -9.25
CA ARG A 72 -9.19 7.02 -10.29
C ARG A 72 -8.56 5.65 -10.18
N PHE A 73 -9.38 4.62 -10.32
CA PHE A 73 -8.92 3.25 -10.49
C PHE A 73 -9.85 2.52 -11.48
N GLN A 74 -9.30 1.52 -12.13
CA GLN A 74 -10.05 0.73 -13.10
C GLN A 74 -10.39 -0.64 -12.52
N ILE A 75 -11.59 -1.14 -12.80
CA ILE A 75 -11.98 -2.53 -12.54
C ILE A 75 -12.13 -3.22 -13.89
N ASP A 76 -11.20 -4.15 -14.22
CA ASP A 76 -11.24 -4.92 -15.47
C ASP A 76 -12.30 -6.04 -15.38
N SER A 77 -12.52 -6.57 -14.19
CA SER A 77 -13.56 -7.55 -13.88
C SER A 77 -13.95 -7.40 -12.41
N MET A 78 -15.25 -7.38 -12.14
CA MET A 78 -15.78 -7.12 -10.81
C MET A 78 -15.32 -8.19 -9.81
N PRO A 79 -14.58 -7.83 -8.73
CA PRO A 79 -14.23 -8.77 -7.67
C PRO A 79 -15.44 -9.12 -6.81
N ASN A 80 -15.34 -10.20 -6.02
CA ASN A 80 -16.42 -10.60 -5.12
C ASN A 80 -16.63 -9.60 -3.97
N GLN A 81 -15.53 -9.01 -3.49
CA GLN A 81 -15.54 -7.96 -2.48
C GLN A 81 -14.36 -7.01 -2.67
N ILE A 82 -14.55 -5.80 -2.21
CA ILE A 82 -13.53 -4.75 -2.14
C ILE A 82 -13.78 -3.92 -0.89
N SER A 83 -12.73 -3.58 -0.16
CA SER A 83 -12.81 -2.70 1.00
C SER A 83 -11.92 -1.48 0.81
N LEU A 84 -12.35 -0.34 1.32
CA LEU A 84 -11.58 0.90 1.36
C LEU A 84 -11.01 1.08 2.76
N THR A 85 -9.70 1.28 2.85
CA THR A 85 -8.98 1.59 4.09
C THR A 85 -8.51 3.03 4.06
N ALA A 86 -8.78 3.76 5.15
CA ALA A 86 -8.38 5.15 5.34
C ALA A 86 -7.88 5.38 6.77
N GLU A 87 -6.89 6.27 6.90
CA GLU A 87 -6.45 6.83 8.18
C GLU A 87 -7.28 8.08 8.51
N SER A 88 -7.67 8.24 9.77
CA SER A 88 -8.44 9.40 10.27
C SER A 88 -9.64 9.80 9.38
N PRO A 89 -10.50 8.85 8.99
CA PRO A 89 -11.59 9.13 8.05
C PRO A 89 -12.61 10.15 8.57
N GLU A 90 -12.64 10.42 9.87
CA GLU A 90 -13.52 11.42 10.49
C GLU A 90 -13.22 12.85 10.04
N ASP A 91 -12.03 13.12 9.52
CA ASP A 91 -11.66 14.43 8.98
C ASP A 91 -12.12 14.65 7.54
N PHE A 92 -12.72 13.62 6.89
CA PHE A 92 -13.07 13.61 5.47
C PHE A 92 -14.51 13.15 5.19
N SER A 93 -15.02 13.55 4.04
CA SER A 93 -16.24 12.99 3.44
C SER A 93 -15.86 12.19 2.20
N PHE A 94 -16.34 10.96 2.11
CA PHE A 94 -15.98 10.02 1.04
C PHE A 94 -17.17 9.70 0.15
N PHE A 95 -16.91 9.58 -1.16
CA PHE A 95 -17.93 9.22 -2.16
C PHE A 95 -17.29 8.28 -3.19
N ILE A 96 -17.96 7.18 -3.50
CA ILE A 96 -17.59 6.29 -4.60
C ILE A 96 -18.60 6.43 -5.74
N ASN A 97 -18.15 6.85 -6.93
CA ASN A 97 -19.01 7.10 -8.08
C ASN A 97 -20.23 8.01 -7.75
N GLY A 98 -20.03 8.98 -6.84
CA GLY A 98 -21.06 9.90 -6.37
C GLY A 98 -21.92 9.38 -5.22
N ASN A 99 -21.80 8.10 -4.83
CA ASN A 99 -22.51 7.54 -3.68
C ASN A 99 -21.72 7.78 -2.38
N PRO A 100 -22.35 8.33 -1.33
CA PRO A 100 -21.64 8.62 -0.08
C PRO A 100 -21.26 7.32 0.65
N LEU A 101 -20.09 7.35 1.29
CA LEU A 101 -19.58 6.28 2.14
C LEU A 101 -19.67 6.72 3.59
N ASP A 102 -20.06 5.80 4.47
CA ASP A 102 -20.21 6.03 5.91
C ASP A 102 -19.13 5.25 6.68
N PHE A 103 -18.07 5.93 7.08
CA PHE A 103 -16.99 5.35 7.89
C PHE A 103 -17.36 5.17 9.37
N SER A 104 -18.51 5.65 9.84
CA SER A 104 -18.97 5.41 11.22
C SER A 104 -19.24 3.94 11.53
N VAL A 105 -19.44 3.13 10.47
CA VAL A 105 -19.65 1.68 10.56
C VAL A 105 -18.42 0.85 10.14
N ALA A 106 -17.27 1.50 9.93
CA ALA A 106 -16.04 0.83 9.52
C ALA A 106 -15.38 0.10 10.69
N ASP A 107 -14.74 -1.02 10.39
CA ASP A 107 -13.97 -1.79 11.36
C ASP A 107 -12.55 -1.22 11.53
N GLU A 108 -11.90 -1.52 12.64
CA GLU A 108 -10.47 -1.26 12.83
C GLU A 108 -9.64 -2.26 12.03
N SER A 109 -8.49 -1.80 11.52
CA SER A 109 -7.56 -2.67 10.84
C SER A 109 -6.70 -3.46 11.84
N ASP A 110 -6.48 -4.74 11.57
CA ASP A 110 -5.52 -5.57 12.30
C ASP A 110 -4.05 -5.14 12.10
N VAL A 111 -3.78 -4.32 11.07
CA VAL A 111 -2.43 -3.84 10.74
C VAL A 111 -2.04 -2.66 11.60
N ASP A 112 -2.94 -1.68 11.73
CA ASP A 112 -2.77 -0.48 12.54
C ASP A 112 -4.15 0.03 12.99
N PRO A 113 -4.38 0.28 14.29
CA PRO A 113 -5.65 0.80 14.82
C PRO A 113 -6.06 2.16 14.25
N CYS A 114 -5.09 2.96 13.72
CA CYS A 114 -5.38 4.24 13.08
C CYS A 114 -6.13 4.07 11.75
N PHE A 115 -6.02 2.91 11.11
CA PHE A 115 -6.74 2.59 9.90
C PHE A 115 -8.15 2.09 10.18
N LYS A 116 -9.10 2.61 9.42
CA LYS A 116 -10.49 2.11 9.40
C LYS A 116 -10.77 1.46 8.04
N VAL A 117 -11.39 0.30 8.08
CA VAL A 117 -11.68 -0.55 6.91
C VAL A 117 -13.17 -0.58 6.65
N LEU A 118 -13.60 -0.08 5.50
CA LEU A 118 -15.00 -0.02 5.08
C LEU A 118 -15.24 -0.95 3.88
N PRO A 119 -16.03 -2.02 3.99
CA PRO A 119 -16.47 -2.80 2.85
C PRO A 119 -17.31 -1.95 1.89
N LEU A 120 -16.93 -1.89 0.62
CA LEU A 120 -17.66 -1.15 -0.40
C LEU A 120 -18.86 -1.97 -0.91
N LYS A 121 -19.97 -1.28 -1.18
CA LYS A 121 -21.14 -1.92 -1.78
C LYS A 121 -20.89 -2.14 -3.26
N MET A 122 -20.87 -3.39 -3.71
CA MET A 122 -20.57 -3.76 -5.10
C MET A 122 -21.46 -3.08 -6.13
N LYS A 123 -22.71 -2.74 -5.77
CA LYS A 123 -23.64 -2.00 -6.64
C LYS A 123 -23.21 -0.55 -6.92
N ASP A 124 -22.32 0.01 -6.11
CA ASP A 124 -21.82 1.39 -6.24
C ASP A 124 -20.53 1.44 -7.07
N LEU A 125 -20.02 0.26 -7.49
CA LEU A 125 -18.84 0.08 -8.36
C LEU A 125 -19.28 -0.32 -9.77
N VAL A 126 -18.40 -0.06 -10.75
CA VAL A 126 -18.62 -0.44 -12.15
C VAL A 126 -17.36 -1.10 -12.73
N GLU A 127 -17.54 -2.00 -13.69
CA GLU A 127 -16.44 -2.39 -14.58
C GLU A 127 -16.05 -1.19 -15.43
N GLY A 128 -14.73 -0.91 -15.51
CA GLY A 128 -14.20 0.34 -16.07
C GLY A 128 -13.69 1.28 -14.99
N ILE A 129 -13.71 2.59 -15.27
CA ILE A 129 -13.18 3.62 -14.37
C ILE A 129 -14.14 3.88 -13.23
N ASN A 130 -13.61 3.82 -12.01
CA ASN A 130 -14.26 4.23 -10.77
C ASN A 130 -13.55 5.44 -10.19
N ILE A 131 -14.32 6.30 -9.51
CA ILE A 131 -13.81 7.54 -8.89
C ILE A 131 -14.13 7.51 -7.41
N LEU A 132 -13.07 7.47 -6.59
CA LEU A 132 -13.16 7.80 -5.17
C LEU A 132 -12.96 9.32 -5.04
N ARG A 133 -13.99 10.02 -4.59
CA ARG A 133 -13.94 11.45 -4.26
C ARG A 133 -13.84 11.60 -2.74
N VAL A 134 -12.86 12.38 -2.29
CA VAL A 134 -12.60 12.66 -0.89
C VAL A 134 -12.59 14.16 -0.68
N GLU A 135 -13.35 14.66 0.29
CA GLU A 135 -13.49 16.09 0.56
C GLU A 135 -13.19 16.40 2.02
N CYS A 136 -12.58 17.55 2.26
CA CYS A 136 -12.42 18.09 3.62
C CYS A 136 -12.43 19.62 3.63
N ASP A 137 -12.72 20.18 4.79
CA ASP A 137 -12.41 21.57 5.12
C ASP A 137 -10.92 21.62 5.56
N PHE A 138 -10.03 21.89 4.59
CA PHE A 138 -8.59 21.76 4.78
C PHE A 138 -8.05 22.77 5.79
N SER A 139 -7.26 22.29 6.74
CA SER A 139 -6.61 23.08 7.79
C SER A 139 -5.20 22.55 8.05
N ASP A 140 -4.42 23.24 8.88
CA ASP A 140 -3.05 22.80 9.21
C ASP A 140 -2.99 21.41 9.85
N LYS A 141 -4.07 20.96 10.54
CA LYS A 141 -4.13 19.66 11.20
C LYS A 141 -4.42 18.50 10.25
N ILE A 142 -4.98 18.78 9.07
CA ILE A 142 -5.33 17.74 8.09
C ILE A 142 -4.04 17.21 7.46
N ASN A 143 -3.89 15.90 7.45
CA ASN A 143 -2.83 15.20 6.74
C ASN A 143 -3.43 14.48 5.53
N LEU A 144 -2.87 14.73 4.35
CA LEU A 144 -3.22 13.95 3.18
C LEU A 144 -2.38 12.68 3.18
N GLU A 145 -3.04 11.53 3.12
CA GLU A 145 -2.43 10.20 3.14
C GLU A 145 -2.95 9.36 1.96
N CYS A 146 -2.25 8.26 1.68
CA CYS A 146 -2.73 7.27 0.73
C CYS A 146 -3.99 6.57 1.25
N PHE A 147 -4.87 6.18 0.33
CA PHE A 147 -5.95 5.25 0.61
C PHE A 147 -5.63 3.89 0.01
N TYR A 148 -6.24 2.83 0.54
CA TYR A 148 -5.96 1.47 0.11
C TYR A 148 -7.26 0.77 -0.23
N LEU A 149 -7.29 0.09 -1.38
CA LEU A 149 -8.34 -0.87 -1.68
C LEU A 149 -7.80 -2.27 -1.44
N SER A 150 -8.50 -3.06 -0.64
CA SER A 150 -8.15 -4.46 -0.40
C SER A 150 -9.23 -5.41 -0.92
N GLY A 151 -8.81 -6.61 -1.35
CA GLY A 151 -9.72 -7.62 -1.85
C GLY A 151 -9.05 -8.79 -2.55
N ASN A 152 -9.89 -9.69 -3.07
CA ASN A 152 -9.44 -10.88 -3.78
C ASN A 152 -9.30 -10.61 -5.29
N PHE A 153 -8.28 -9.86 -5.66
CA PHE A 153 -7.99 -9.42 -7.03
C PHE A 153 -6.48 -9.31 -7.28
N GLY A 154 -6.07 -9.33 -8.55
CA GLY A 154 -4.73 -8.91 -8.98
C GLY A 154 -4.70 -7.41 -9.25
N VAL A 155 -3.52 -6.80 -9.18
CA VAL A 155 -3.31 -5.37 -9.42
C VAL A 155 -2.29 -5.16 -10.54
N ARG A 156 -2.57 -4.21 -11.42
CA ARG A 156 -1.64 -3.69 -12.43
C ARG A 156 -1.44 -2.20 -12.20
N THR A 157 -0.19 -1.80 -12.06
CA THR A 157 0.19 -0.38 -11.96
C THR A 157 0.21 0.28 -13.34
N GLY A 158 -0.08 1.58 -13.40
CA GLY A 158 -0.12 2.39 -14.60
C GLY A 158 -0.49 3.83 -14.25
N GLU A 159 -0.72 4.66 -15.26
CA GLU A 159 -1.27 6.01 -15.06
C GLU A 159 -2.59 5.98 -14.29
N VAL A 160 -3.43 5.01 -14.58
CA VAL A 160 -4.55 4.59 -13.75
C VAL A 160 -4.32 3.12 -13.40
N CYS A 161 -4.19 2.83 -12.12
CA CYS A 161 -4.04 1.47 -11.64
C CYS A 161 -5.32 0.67 -11.87
N SER A 162 -5.20 -0.63 -12.18
CA SER A 162 -6.35 -1.49 -12.40
C SER A 162 -6.34 -2.74 -11.53
N VAL A 163 -7.54 -3.20 -11.18
CA VAL A 163 -7.78 -4.51 -10.56
C VAL A 163 -8.35 -5.47 -11.60
N PHE A 164 -7.91 -6.72 -11.56
CA PHE A 164 -8.30 -7.80 -12.45
C PHE A 164 -8.48 -9.10 -11.64
N PRO A 165 -9.02 -10.18 -12.21
CA PRO A 165 -9.19 -11.43 -11.47
C PRO A 165 -7.87 -11.90 -10.84
N LEU A 166 -7.93 -12.34 -9.58
CA LEU A 166 -6.76 -12.86 -8.88
C LEU A 166 -6.09 -13.96 -9.70
N PRO A 167 -4.77 -13.93 -9.93
CA PRO A 167 -4.06 -15.00 -10.62
C PRO A 167 -4.27 -16.35 -9.90
N GLU A 168 -4.64 -17.38 -10.65
CA GLU A 168 -4.85 -18.73 -10.11
C GLU A 168 -3.55 -19.38 -9.61
N THR A 169 -2.43 -18.98 -10.20
CA THR A 169 -1.10 -19.51 -9.89
C THR A 169 -0.05 -18.40 -9.87
N ILE A 170 0.91 -18.53 -8.98
CA ILE A 170 2.11 -17.68 -8.89
C ILE A 170 3.32 -18.53 -9.28
N ARG A 171 4.20 -17.98 -10.10
CA ARG A 171 5.46 -18.63 -10.51
C ARG A 171 6.63 -18.08 -9.69
N PHE A 172 7.73 -18.82 -9.67
CA PHE A 172 9.00 -18.27 -9.20
C PHE A 172 9.37 -17.05 -10.02
N GLY A 173 9.92 -16.03 -9.34
CA GLY A 173 10.22 -14.72 -9.91
C GLY A 173 9.56 -13.59 -9.15
N ASP A 174 9.66 -12.40 -9.69
CA ASP A 174 9.11 -11.19 -9.10
C ASP A 174 7.58 -11.21 -9.07
N VAL A 175 7.01 -11.28 -7.88
CA VAL A 175 5.55 -11.31 -7.68
C VAL A 175 4.90 -9.94 -7.96
N VAL A 176 5.67 -8.86 -7.86
CA VAL A 176 5.24 -7.50 -8.21
C VAL A 176 4.68 -7.47 -9.65
N LYS A 177 5.36 -8.15 -10.59
CA LYS A 177 4.97 -8.27 -11.99
C LYS A 177 3.86 -9.31 -12.24
N GLN A 178 3.47 -10.06 -11.21
CA GLN A 178 2.45 -11.12 -11.29
C GLN A 178 1.11 -10.71 -10.68
N GLY A 179 0.88 -9.40 -10.47
CA GLY A 179 -0.38 -8.88 -9.94
C GLY A 179 -0.36 -8.53 -8.46
N PHE A 180 0.84 -8.47 -7.84
CA PHE A 180 1.01 -8.22 -6.41
C PHE A 180 1.96 -7.05 -6.13
N PRO A 181 1.79 -5.89 -6.80
CA PRO A 181 2.76 -4.79 -6.68
C PRO A 181 2.83 -4.21 -5.27
N PHE A 182 1.71 -4.17 -4.55
CA PHE A 182 1.59 -3.56 -3.22
C PHE A 182 1.30 -4.58 -2.11
N TYR A 183 1.33 -5.87 -2.42
CA TYR A 183 1.04 -6.93 -1.46
C TYR A 183 2.16 -7.09 -0.43
N SER A 184 1.81 -7.26 0.84
CA SER A 184 2.76 -7.36 1.96
C SER A 184 2.52 -8.58 2.88
N GLY A 185 1.69 -9.50 2.46
CA GLY A 185 1.40 -10.73 3.19
C GLY A 185 2.33 -11.89 2.83
N GLY A 186 1.97 -13.08 3.26
CA GLY A 186 2.65 -14.32 2.93
C GLY A 186 2.14 -14.95 1.63
N ILE A 187 3.07 -15.33 0.77
CA ILE A 187 2.81 -16.09 -0.46
C ILE A 187 3.33 -17.50 -0.26
N THR A 188 2.43 -18.49 -0.28
CA THR A 188 2.78 -19.89 -0.11
C THR A 188 2.94 -20.58 -1.45
N TYR A 189 4.15 -21.07 -1.70
CA TYR A 189 4.50 -21.94 -2.82
C TYR A 189 4.36 -23.39 -2.38
N LEU A 190 3.64 -24.20 -3.15
CA LEU A 190 3.54 -25.64 -2.93
C LEU A 190 4.62 -26.36 -3.72
N ILE A 191 5.70 -26.75 -3.04
CA ILE A 191 6.88 -27.35 -3.66
C ILE A 191 6.68 -28.87 -3.75
N PRO A 192 6.59 -29.47 -4.95
CA PRO A 192 6.50 -30.92 -5.07
C PRO A 192 7.72 -31.63 -4.46
N ALA A 193 7.50 -32.51 -3.50
CA ALA A 193 8.54 -33.29 -2.85
C ALA A 193 7.97 -34.65 -2.41
N PRO A 194 8.52 -35.80 -2.87
CA PRO A 194 8.05 -37.10 -2.43
C PRO A 194 8.05 -37.25 -0.90
N LYS A 195 7.22 -38.15 -0.38
CA LYS A 195 7.15 -38.38 1.07
C LYS A 195 8.52 -38.58 1.69
N GLY A 196 8.78 -37.85 2.78
CA GLY A 196 10.07 -37.87 3.47
C GLY A 196 10.31 -36.61 4.31
N ARG A 197 11.56 -36.42 4.67
CA ARG A 197 12.04 -35.21 5.35
C ARG A 197 13.12 -34.54 4.52
N TYR A 198 13.16 -33.22 4.54
CA TYR A 198 14.04 -32.44 3.69
C TYR A 198 14.66 -31.26 4.43
N ASP A 199 15.90 -30.95 4.10
CA ASP A 199 16.44 -29.63 4.26
C ASP A 199 16.06 -28.82 3.00
N VAL A 200 15.52 -27.63 3.18
CA VAL A 200 15.06 -26.74 2.13
C VAL A 200 15.90 -25.47 2.15
N GLU A 201 16.55 -25.15 1.05
CA GLU A 201 17.37 -23.94 0.93
C GLU A 201 16.89 -23.07 -0.24
N VAL A 202 16.72 -21.77 0.02
CA VAL A 202 16.34 -20.76 -0.99
C VAL A 202 17.50 -19.78 -1.13
N THR A 203 18.09 -19.73 -2.31
CA THR A 203 19.27 -18.89 -2.59
C THR A 203 18.91 -17.54 -3.18
N ASP A 204 17.81 -17.48 -3.93
CA ASP A 204 17.38 -16.30 -4.67
C ASP A 204 16.04 -15.81 -4.10
N PHE A 205 16.14 -15.02 -3.03
CA PHE A 205 15.03 -14.68 -2.13
C PHE A 205 15.02 -13.19 -1.81
N TYR A 206 13.90 -12.54 -2.15
CA TYR A 206 13.62 -11.12 -1.91
C TYR A 206 12.32 -10.98 -1.12
N ALA A 207 12.39 -11.15 0.18
CA ALA A 207 11.30 -10.98 1.13
C ALA A 207 11.88 -10.84 2.55
N GLU A 208 11.04 -10.62 3.56
CA GLU A 208 11.49 -10.45 4.95
C GLU A 208 11.98 -11.75 5.55
N TYR A 209 11.19 -12.80 5.41
CA TYR A 209 11.56 -14.13 5.93
C TYR A 209 10.83 -15.26 5.22
N LEU A 210 11.39 -16.44 5.36
CA LEU A 210 10.88 -17.69 4.82
C LEU A 210 10.31 -18.54 5.96
N LYS A 211 9.13 -19.14 5.77
CA LYS A 211 8.57 -20.09 6.73
C LYS A 211 8.02 -21.34 6.04
N SER A 212 8.07 -22.46 6.76
CA SER A 212 7.34 -23.69 6.43
C SER A 212 6.89 -24.33 7.73
N GLU A 213 5.60 -24.53 7.90
CA GLU A 213 5.01 -24.93 9.17
C GLU A 213 5.42 -24.00 10.32
N GLN A 214 6.11 -24.52 11.35
CA GLN A 214 6.62 -23.75 12.48
C GLN A 214 8.10 -23.33 12.33
N LYS A 215 8.74 -23.68 11.22
CA LYS A 215 10.13 -23.34 10.95
C LYS A 215 10.19 -21.99 10.23
N ILE A 216 11.14 -21.16 10.66
CA ILE A 216 11.34 -19.82 10.12
C ILE A 216 12.82 -19.60 9.85
N ALA A 217 13.16 -19.00 8.70
CA ALA A 217 14.47 -18.51 8.35
C ALA A 217 14.40 -17.00 8.08
N THR A 218 15.05 -16.20 8.94
CA THR A 218 14.97 -14.73 8.91
C THR A 218 16.23 -14.05 8.37
N PHE A 219 17.26 -14.82 8.04
CA PHE A 219 18.55 -14.34 7.50
C PHE A 219 19.20 -15.40 6.62
N ALA A 220 20.10 -14.98 5.75
CA ALA A 220 20.83 -15.88 4.88
C ALA A 220 21.88 -16.73 5.66
N PRO A 221 22.10 -18.00 5.25
CA PRO A 221 21.37 -18.68 4.19
C PRO A 221 19.93 -18.99 4.62
N PHE A 222 18.94 -18.70 3.73
CA PHE A 222 17.54 -18.99 4.00
C PHE A 222 17.31 -20.50 3.91
N ARG A 223 17.56 -21.20 5.00
CA ARG A 223 17.51 -22.65 5.12
C ARG A 223 16.55 -23.08 6.23
N LEU A 224 15.68 -24.01 5.89
CA LEU A 224 14.76 -24.67 6.82
C LEU A 224 15.14 -26.15 6.90
N GLU A 225 15.47 -26.63 8.09
CA GLU A 225 15.97 -27.98 8.29
C GLU A 225 14.86 -28.95 8.71
N ASN A 226 14.94 -30.18 8.23
CA ASN A 226 14.09 -31.30 8.66
C ASN A 226 12.59 -31.02 8.45
N ILE A 227 12.20 -30.51 7.27
CA ILE A 227 10.81 -30.23 6.90
C ILE A 227 10.15 -31.53 6.43
N PRO A 228 8.99 -31.91 6.97
CA PRO A 228 8.25 -33.09 6.51
C PRO A 228 7.57 -32.80 5.18
N SER A 229 7.43 -33.86 4.37
CA SER A 229 6.63 -33.83 3.14
C SER A 229 5.78 -35.08 3.01
N ASP A 230 4.52 -34.88 2.68
CA ASP A 230 3.57 -35.91 2.26
C ASP A 230 3.20 -35.81 0.75
N GLY A 231 4.12 -35.29 -0.08
CA GLY A 231 3.95 -35.05 -1.52
C GLY A 231 4.25 -33.62 -1.90
N THR A 232 4.05 -32.66 -0.99
CA THR A 232 4.38 -31.26 -1.16
C THR A 232 4.95 -30.64 0.12
N ILE A 233 5.79 -29.64 -0.02
CA ILE A 233 6.26 -28.78 1.07
C ILE A 233 5.65 -27.39 0.86
N PRO A 234 4.80 -26.90 1.78
CA PRO A 234 4.34 -25.51 1.76
C PRO A 234 5.49 -24.59 2.20
N LEU A 235 5.91 -23.72 1.30
CA LEU A 235 7.00 -22.78 1.53
C LEU A 235 6.47 -21.36 1.38
N THR A 236 6.40 -20.59 2.46
CA THR A 236 5.84 -19.25 2.46
C THR A 236 6.93 -18.20 2.51
N ALA A 237 6.97 -17.34 1.50
CA ALA A 237 7.71 -16.08 1.51
C ALA A 237 6.81 -14.99 2.12
N VAL A 238 7.24 -14.37 3.21
CA VAL A 238 6.55 -13.23 3.81
C VAL A 238 7.19 -11.96 3.28
N LEU A 239 6.41 -11.19 2.54
CA LEU A 239 6.88 -10.01 1.82
C LEU A 239 7.04 -8.80 2.74
N THR A 240 7.87 -7.85 2.31
CA THR A 240 8.06 -6.59 3.03
C THR A 240 6.85 -5.66 2.82
N ARG A 241 6.64 -4.74 3.76
CA ARG A 241 5.63 -3.69 3.64
C ARG A 241 6.11 -2.47 2.84
N LYS A 242 7.33 -2.51 2.28
CA LYS A 242 7.91 -1.40 1.53
C LYS A 242 7.03 -0.97 0.35
N ASN A 243 6.55 -1.93 -0.44
CA ASN A 243 5.71 -1.63 -1.59
C ASN A 243 4.26 -1.24 -1.22
N THR A 244 3.85 -1.43 0.04
CA THR A 244 2.52 -1.05 0.51
C THR A 244 2.52 0.37 1.08
N PHE A 245 3.48 0.66 1.98
CA PHE A 245 3.51 1.91 2.74
C PHE A 245 4.60 2.87 2.27
N GLY A 246 5.43 2.49 1.30
CA GLY A 246 6.40 3.37 0.69
C GLY A 246 7.72 3.50 1.46
N PRO A 247 8.50 4.49 1.07
CA PRO A 247 8.25 5.48 0.01
C PRO A 247 8.12 4.82 -1.37
N LEU A 248 7.07 5.20 -2.13
CA LEU A 248 6.73 4.60 -3.42
C LEU A 248 7.33 5.33 -4.62
N HIS A 249 7.86 6.54 -4.41
CA HIS A 249 8.32 7.46 -5.46
C HIS A 249 9.79 7.91 -5.29
N GLU A 250 10.55 7.22 -4.42
CA GLU A 250 11.98 7.52 -4.20
C GLU A 250 12.87 6.80 -5.22
N ILE A 251 13.76 7.55 -5.89
CA ILE A 251 14.76 7.03 -6.83
C ILE A 251 16.15 6.95 -6.18
N PRO A 252 16.85 5.81 -6.26
CA PRO A 252 16.36 4.49 -6.64
C PRO A 252 15.48 3.91 -5.53
N ALA A 253 14.59 2.98 -5.90
CA ALA A 253 13.85 2.20 -4.90
C ALA A 253 14.83 1.53 -3.94
N LYS A 254 14.61 1.72 -2.62
CA LYS A 254 15.53 1.21 -1.59
C LYS A 254 14.93 0.02 -0.88
N ASN A 255 15.64 -1.09 -0.85
CA ASN A 255 15.30 -2.27 -0.04
C ASN A 255 16.01 -2.20 1.32
N LYS A 256 15.68 -1.21 2.13
CA LYS A 256 16.24 -0.98 3.46
C LYS A 256 15.21 -0.36 4.39
N GLN A 257 15.55 -0.24 5.66
CA GLN A 257 14.76 0.53 6.60
C GLN A 257 14.54 1.96 6.07
N CYS A 258 13.31 2.41 6.06
CA CYS A 258 12.93 3.75 5.63
C CYS A 258 12.72 4.66 6.83
N SER A 259 13.03 5.94 6.63
CA SER A 259 12.80 7.03 7.59
C SER A 259 11.84 8.06 6.99
N PRO A 260 11.28 8.97 7.78
CA PRO A 260 10.45 10.05 7.23
C PRO A 260 11.15 10.89 6.15
N GLY A 261 12.49 10.99 6.19
CA GLY A 261 13.27 11.71 5.19
C GLY A 261 13.40 11.00 3.85
N ASP A 262 13.03 9.73 3.75
CA ASP A 262 13.05 8.98 2.50
C ASP A 262 11.73 9.18 1.69
N PHE A 263 10.68 9.79 2.29
CA PHE A 263 9.44 10.15 1.59
C PHE A 263 9.63 11.46 0.81
N ILE A 264 10.39 11.36 -0.27
CA ILE A 264 10.78 12.48 -1.12
C ILE A 264 9.63 12.80 -2.07
N THR A 265 9.26 14.08 -2.14
CA THR A 265 8.12 14.56 -2.94
C THR A 265 8.55 15.53 -4.06
N GLY A 266 9.85 15.61 -4.37
CA GLY A 266 10.35 16.48 -5.42
C GLY A 266 11.86 16.37 -5.59
N GLY A 267 12.41 17.05 -6.63
CA GLY A 267 13.83 17.03 -6.97
C GLY A 267 14.27 15.75 -7.69
N GLU A 268 15.58 15.56 -7.78
CA GLU A 268 16.18 14.46 -8.56
C GLU A 268 15.93 13.05 -7.98
N MET A 269 15.55 12.98 -6.71
CA MET A 269 15.28 11.71 -6.02
C MET A 269 13.80 11.30 -6.04
N TYR A 270 12.97 12.06 -6.74
CA TYR A 270 11.53 11.82 -6.88
C TYR A 270 11.19 11.39 -8.30
N ASP A 271 10.28 10.42 -8.44
CA ASP A 271 9.65 10.02 -9.69
C ASP A 271 8.14 9.89 -9.47
N SER A 272 7.34 10.41 -10.40
CA SER A 272 5.89 10.23 -10.38
C SER A 272 5.46 8.79 -10.65
N ALA A 273 6.31 7.97 -11.27
CA ALA A 273 6.08 6.53 -11.42
C ALA A 273 6.48 5.77 -10.14
N TYR A 274 5.78 4.67 -9.88
CA TYR A 274 6.07 3.81 -8.74
C TYR A 274 7.48 3.23 -8.80
N GLN A 275 8.23 3.39 -7.72
CA GLN A 275 9.56 2.84 -7.50
C GLN A 275 9.46 1.62 -6.57
N LEU A 276 8.99 0.49 -7.11
CA LEU A 276 8.76 -0.73 -6.36
C LEU A 276 10.02 -1.59 -6.31
N ILE A 277 10.24 -2.26 -5.17
CA ILE A 277 11.27 -3.28 -5.04
C ILE A 277 10.72 -4.64 -5.49
N GLU A 278 11.58 -5.45 -6.10
CA GLU A 278 11.26 -6.83 -6.45
C GLU A 278 11.05 -7.67 -5.20
N GLN A 279 10.09 -8.60 -5.24
CA GLN A 279 9.77 -9.47 -4.10
C GLN A 279 9.40 -10.88 -4.55
N GLY A 280 9.69 -11.88 -3.71
CA GLY A 280 9.30 -13.27 -3.91
C GLY A 280 10.46 -14.27 -3.83
N ILE A 281 10.19 -15.50 -4.25
CA ILE A 281 11.19 -16.55 -4.47
C ILE A 281 11.48 -16.61 -5.98
N PHE A 282 12.72 -16.32 -6.38
CA PHE A 282 13.06 -16.12 -7.80
C PHE A 282 13.49 -17.40 -8.51
N SER A 283 13.98 -18.38 -7.76
CA SER A 283 14.36 -19.67 -8.30
C SER A 283 13.81 -20.83 -7.45
N PRO A 284 13.62 -22.02 -8.04
CA PRO A 284 13.19 -23.18 -7.27
C PRO A 284 14.11 -23.47 -6.09
N PRO A 285 13.56 -23.79 -4.90
CA PRO A 285 14.36 -24.16 -3.73
C PRO A 285 15.15 -25.44 -3.96
N VAL A 286 16.30 -25.55 -3.34
CA VAL A 286 17.10 -26.77 -3.32
C VAL A 286 16.58 -27.66 -2.18
N LEU A 287 16.18 -28.89 -2.54
CA LEU A 287 15.68 -29.89 -1.61
C LEU A 287 16.74 -30.97 -1.37
N LYS A 288 17.20 -31.14 -0.15
CA LYS A 288 18.07 -32.24 0.26
C LYS A 288 17.28 -33.22 1.11
N LYS A 289 17.01 -34.41 0.59
CA LYS A 289 16.33 -35.46 1.34
C LYS A 289 17.25 -36.01 2.44
N LEU A 290 16.69 -36.20 3.65
CA LEU A 290 17.36 -36.75 4.83
C LEU A 290 17.20 -38.25 4.92
#